data_8047f3cb026d229a967c142f291e8cbe
#
_entry.id   8047f3cb026d229a967c142f291e8cbe
#
_cell.length_a   1.000
_cell.length_b   1.000
_cell.length_c   1.000
_cell.angle_alpha   90.00
_cell.angle_beta   90.00
_cell.angle_gamma   90.00
#
_symmetry.space_group_name_H-M   'P 1'
#
loop_
_entity.id
_entity.type
_entity.pdbx_description
1 polymer ?
#
loop_
_entity_poly.entity_id
_entity_poly.type
_entity_poly.pdbx_seq_one_letter_code
_entity_poly.pdbx_strand_id
1 'polypeptide(L)'
;MENFELPVFERWEDLTLADNFIFCRVMEENPEICKELLEMLLNIKIEKIEQPNAEKSLKADYHSHGIRFDVYVKDGNGRSFDIEIQTTRKTNLIKRARYYHGVMDVDALHSGLDYNSLKDSYVIFLCLGDVFGYGLPVYTFRRTAKEDSTILMNDGTTTVFFDALNYDKMSSERMRSFFKYLCGLDIKDNFTEKLSALVERLKINAKRRQEYMTWEQEMKEQAHFLAEEWAPIMAKKLAKDMAEGMAKDIAKDMAKEVKAEALEEKAVETAKNLLNMNLTSEQIASATGLPLEQVLELQKEVMATEAK
;
A
#
# COMPACT_ATOMS: atom_id res chain seq x y z
N MET A 1 12.27 13.12 -14.57
CA MET A 1 11.76 13.10 -13.19
C MET A 1 12.99 13.14 -12.32
N GLU A 2 13.25 14.27 -11.69
CA GLU A 2 14.30 14.36 -10.67
C GLU A 2 13.95 13.38 -9.56
N ASN A 3 14.93 12.58 -9.14
CA ASN A 3 14.80 11.72 -7.97
C ASN A 3 14.61 12.61 -6.75
N PHE A 4 13.37 12.81 -6.34
CA PHE A 4 13.08 13.45 -5.07
C PHE A 4 13.49 12.45 -3.98
N GLU A 5 14.65 12.69 -3.38
CA GLU A 5 15.07 11.95 -2.19
C GLU A 5 14.24 12.46 -1.01
N LEU A 6 13.54 11.54 -0.35
CA LEU A 6 12.80 11.85 0.86
C LEU A 6 13.78 12.36 1.91
N PRO A 7 13.47 13.42 2.68
CA PRO A 7 14.35 13.93 3.70
C PRO A 7 14.65 12.86 4.74
N VAL A 8 15.94 12.55 4.92
CA VAL A 8 16.44 11.70 6.02
C VAL A 8 16.75 12.64 7.17
N PHE A 9 15.90 12.66 8.18
CA PHE A 9 16.10 13.49 9.37
C PHE A 9 17.06 12.77 10.31
N GLU A 10 18.29 13.21 10.33
CA GLU A 10 19.34 12.65 11.20
C GLU A 10 19.57 13.49 12.49
N ARG A 11 19.18 14.76 12.46
CA ARG A 11 19.42 15.68 13.58
C ARG A 11 18.18 16.51 13.91
N TRP A 12 17.99 16.78 15.19
CA TRP A 12 16.90 17.62 15.70
C TRP A 12 16.76 18.96 14.97
N GLU A 13 17.88 19.59 14.64
CA GLU A 13 17.91 20.88 13.96
C GLU A 13 17.36 20.83 12.53
N ASP A 14 17.46 19.68 11.88
CA ASP A 14 17.04 19.48 10.48
C ASP A 14 15.55 19.08 10.36
N LEU A 15 14.89 18.73 11.48
CA LEU A 15 13.48 18.30 11.46
C LEU A 15 12.57 19.41 10.89
N THR A 16 11.58 18.99 10.13
CA THR A 16 10.56 19.86 9.53
C THR A 16 9.16 19.44 9.98
N LEU A 17 8.12 20.11 9.49
CA LEU A 17 6.73 19.70 9.74
C LEU A 17 6.43 18.29 9.18
N ALA A 18 7.20 17.80 8.22
CA ALA A 18 7.04 16.46 7.67
C ALA A 18 7.52 15.34 8.63
N ASP A 19 8.29 15.67 9.67
CA ASP A 19 8.63 14.72 10.73
C ASP A 19 7.41 14.45 11.62
N ASN A 20 7.16 13.17 11.90
CA ASN A 20 6.00 12.73 12.68
C ASN A 20 5.96 13.37 14.07
N PHE A 21 7.08 13.41 14.80
CA PHE A 21 7.14 14.00 16.14
C PHE A 21 6.81 15.50 16.10
N ILE A 22 7.42 16.25 15.17
CA ILE A 22 7.17 17.68 15.01
C ILE A 22 5.70 17.94 14.64
N PHE A 23 5.17 17.20 13.66
CA PHE A 23 3.78 17.32 13.25
C PHE A 23 2.82 17.08 14.40
N CYS A 24 2.98 15.96 15.11
CA CYS A 24 2.17 15.60 16.27
C CYS A 24 2.17 16.69 17.33
N ARG A 25 3.34 17.19 17.71
CA ARG A 25 3.46 18.23 18.77
C ARG A 25 2.89 19.58 18.34
N VAL A 26 3.13 19.99 17.09
CA VAL A 26 2.54 21.23 16.55
C VAL A 26 1.01 21.18 16.58
N MET A 27 0.42 20.06 16.14
CA MET A 27 -1.04 19.91 16.12
C MET A 27 -1.64 19.80 17.52
N GLU A 28 -1.00 19.04 18.42
CA GLU A 28 -1.46 18.86 19.80
C GLU A 28 -1.42 20.17 20.60
N GLU A 29 -0.34 20.93 20.47
CA GLU A 29 -0.16 22.19 21.22
C GLU A 29 -0.99 23.36 20.66
N ASN A 30 -1.48 23.24 19.41
CA ASN A 30 -2.17 24.33 18.72
C ASN A 30 -3.50 23.86 18.10
N PRO A 31 -4.57 23.64 18.89
CA PRO A 31 -5.84 23.15 18.41
C PRO A 31 -6.44 23.98 17.26
N GLU A 32 -6.28 25.31 17.30
CA GLU A 32 -6.77 26.17 16.22
C GLU A 32 -6.06 25.94 14.89
N ILE A 33 -4.76 25.59 14.92
CA ILE A 33 -4.00 25.23 13.72
C ILE A 33 -4.46 23.87 13.19
N CYS A 34 -4.68 22.91 14.09
CA CYS A 34 -5.22 21.58 13.72
C CYS A 34 -6.61 21.72 13.07
N LYS A 35 -7.49 22.53 13.65
CA LYS A 35 -8.80 22.83 13.08
C LYS A 35 -8.69 23.50 11.70
N GLU A 36 -7.85 24.53 11.58
CA GLU A 36 -7.62 25.27 10.33
C GLU A 36 -7.08 24.33 9.22
N LEU A 37 -6.22 23.38 9.58
CA LEU A 37 -5.71 22.33 8.69
C LEU A 37 -6.83 21.40 8.23
N LEU A 38 -7.64 20.86 9.14
CA LEU A 38 -8.77 19.98 8.82
C LEU A 38 -9.79 20.64 7.90
N GLU A 39 -10.17 21.90 8.20
CA GLU A 39 -11.09 22.68 7.37
C GLU A 39 -10.54 22.88 5.94
N MET A 40 -9.24 23.15 5.82
CA MET A 40 -8.57 23.30 4.53
C MET A 40 -8.52 21.98 3.75
N LEU A 41 -8.11 20.89 4.39
CA LEU A 41 -7.92 19.57 3.74
C LEU A 41 -9.25 18.98 3.26
N LEU A 42 -10.29 19.07 4.07
CA LEU A 42 -11.58 18.43 3.82
C LEU A 42 -12.60 19.34 3.15
N ASN A 43 -12.32 20.64 3.06
CA ASN A 43 -13.26 21.68 2.62
C ASN A 43 -14.61 21.60 3.37
N ILE A 44 -14.55 21.43 4.69
CA ILE A 44 -15.70 21.38 5.58
C ILE A 44 -15.58 22.50 6.63
N LYS A 45 -16.70 22.87 7.24
CA LYS A 45 -16.70 23.78 8.37
C LYS A 45 -16.71 23.02 9.68
N ILE A 46 -15.83 23.40 10.60
CA ILE A 46 -15.70 22.84 11.94
C ILE A 46 -15.88 24.00 12.94
N GLU A 47 -16.90 23.94 13.80
CA GLU A 47 -17.12 24.99 14.77
C GLU A 47 -16.05 24.97 15.87
N LYS A 48 -15.87 23.81 16.48
CA LYS A 48 -14.94 23.60 17.58
C LYS A 48 -14.37 22.19 17.48
N ILE A 49 -13.11 22.03 17.86
CA ILE A 49 -12.50 20.72 18.09
C ILE A 49 -12.21 20.53 19.58
N GLU A 50 -12.14 19.26 19.99
CA GLU A 50 -11.57 18.88 21.27
C GLU A 50 -10.04 19.05 21.21
N GLN A 51 -9.37 18.89 22.37
CA GLN A 51 -7.91 18.88 22.39
C GLN A 51 -7.39 17.76 21.50
N PRO A 52 -6.58 18.04 20.45
CA PRO A 52 -5.95 17.02 19.66
C PRO A 52 -5.08 16.11 20.54
N ASN A 53 -5.13 14.82 20.29
CA ASN A 53 -4.35 13.83 21.01
C ASN A 53 -3.29 13.25 20.07
N ALA A 54 -2.05 13.67 20.26
CA ALA A 54 -0.92 13.13 19.53
C ALA A 54 -0.60 11.73 20.05
N GLU A 55 -0.29 10.83 19.11
CA GLU A 55 0.11 9.45 19.41
C GLU A 55 -0.93 8.66 20.24
N LYS A 56 -2.24 9.01 20.08
CA LYS A 56 -3.33 8.29 20.75
C LYS A 56 -3.28 6.81 20.39
N SER A 57 -3.10 5.97 21.42
CA SER A 57 -3.12 4.52 21.26
C SER A 57 -4.50 3.98 21.57
N LEU A 58 -5.04 3.18 20.65
CA LEU A 58 -6.30 2.46 20.83
C LEU A 58 -6.10 0.96 20.60
N LYS A 59 -6.79 0.15 21.40
CA LYS A 59 -6.92 -1.29 21.20
C LYS A 59 -8.39 -1.68 21.30
N ALA A 60 -8.87 -2.43 20.33
CA ALA A 60 -10.23 -2.95 20.37
C ALA A 60 -10.40 -4.06 21.44
N ASP A 61 -9.34 -4.86 21.66
CA ASP A 61 -9.30 -5.94 22.66
C ASP A 61 -7.84 -6.25 23.00
N TYR A 62 -7.60 -7.01 24.11
CA TYR A 62 -6.26 -7.41 24.56
C TYR A 62 -5.45 -8.16 23.48
N HIS A 63 -6.13 -8.98 22.67
CA HIS A 63 -5.52 -9.73 21.57
C HIS A 63 -5.53 -9.00 20.22
N SER A 64 -6.14 -7.82 20.13
CA SER A 64 -6.18 -7.06 18.88
C SER A 64 -4.86 -6.37 18.59
N HIS A 65 -4.59 -6.11 17.30
CA HIS A 65 -3.49 -5.26 16.90
C HIS A 65 -3.77 -3.83 17.37
N GLY A 66 -2.98 -3.34 18.33
CA GLY A 66 -3.06 -1.96 18.77
C GLY A 66 -2.69 -1.01 17.63
N ILE A 67 -3.34 0.13 17.59
CA ILE A 67 -2.99 1.22 16.68
C ILE A 67 -2.53 2.42 17.49
N ARG A 68 -1.68 3.23 16.87
CA ARG A 68 -1.29 4.55 17.36
C ARG A 68 -1.53 5.52 16.22
N PHE A 69 -2.46 6.43 16.45
CA PHE A 69 -2.75 7.54 15.53
C PHE A 69 -1.67 8.61 15.67
N ASP A 70 -1.29 9.25 14.58
CA ASP A 70 -0.39 10.39 14.65
C ASP A 70 -1.09 11.58 15.32
N VAL A 71 -2.23 12.03 14.82
CA VAL A 71 -3.07 13.07 15.42
C VAL A 71 -4.53 12.67 15.36
N TYR A 72 -5.12 12.38 16.51
CA TYR A 72 -6.54 12.05 16.63
C TYR A 72 -7.30 13.21 17.29
N VAL A 73 -8.43 13.59 16.72
CA VAL A 73 -9.26 14.67 17.27
C VAL A 73 -10.74 14.41 17.02
N LYS A 74 -11.60 14.90 17.93
CA LYS A 74 -13.05 14.94 17.73
C LYS A 74 -13.50 16.39 17.62
N ASP A 75 -14.57 16.64 16.88
CA ASP A 75 -15.22 17.95 16.85
C ASP A 75 -16.45 18.00 17.77
N GLY A 76 -17.02 19.20 17.91
CA GLY A 76 -18.20 19.43 18.75
C GLY A 76 -19.46 18.66 18.32
N ASN A 77 -19.49 18.12 17.10
CA ASN A 77 -20.57 17.28 16.58
C ASN A 77 -20.30 15.78 16.78
N GLY A 78 -19.15 15.43 17.38
CA GLY A 78 -18.71 14.07 17.62
C GLY A 78 -18.07 13.38 16.40
N ARG A 79 -17.83 14.10 15.28
CA ARG A 79 -17.07 13.56 14.15
C ARG A 79 -15.63 13.32 14.59
N SER A 80 -15.06 12.20 14.15
CA SER A 80 -13.69 11.79 14.48
C SER A 80 -12.76 11.96 13.29
N PHE A 81 -11.57 12.51 13.54
CA PHE A 81 -10.56 12.75 12.52
C PHE A 81 -9.25 12.14 12.98
N ASP A 82 -8.63 11.42 12.10
CA ASP A 82 -7.28 10.90 12.21
C ASP A 82 -6.43 11.49 11.08
N ILE A 83 -5.33 12.16 11.41
CA ILE A 83 -4.40 12.76 10.46
C ILE A 83 -3.06 12.03 10.59
N GLU A 84 -2.67 11.35 9.54
CA GLU A 84 -1.45 10.55 9.45
C GLU A 84 -0.45 11.18 8.48
N ILE A 85 0.81 11.32 8.90
CA ILE A 85 1.87 11.77 8.02
C ILE A 85 2.70 10.56 7.54
N GLN A 86 2.94 10.47 6.23
CA GLN A 86 3.64 9.32 5.63
C GLN A 86 4.80 9.80 4.75
N THR A 87 6.00 9.76 5.30
CA THR A 87 7.23 10.18 4.61
C THR A 87 7.83 9.07 3.76
N THR A 88 7.43 7.80 3.97
CA THR A 88 7.94 6.64 3.24
C THR A 88 6.82 5.90 2.53
N ARG A 89 7.12 5.26 1.40
CA ARG A 89 6.16 4.39 0.71
C ARG A 89 5.86 3.15 1.56
N LYS A 90 4.62 3.03 2.02
CA LYS A 90 4.11 1.83 2.70
C LYS A 90 3.02 1.19 1.86
N THR A 91 3.11 -0.11 1.62
CA THR A 91 2.16 -0.86 0.78
C THR A 91 0.86 -1.22 1.49
N ASN A 92 0.76 -0.97 2.81
CA ASN A 92 -0.37 -1.40 3.63
C ASN A 92 -1.36 -0.28 4.02
N LEU A 93 -1.15 0.96 3.56
CA LEU A 93 -1.94 2.13 3.96
C LEU A 93 -3.46 1.94 3.72
N ILE A 94 -3.84 1.34 2.59
CA ILE A 94 -5.26 1.11 2.25
C ILE A 94 -5.93 0.19 3.28
N LYS A 95 -5.23 -0.86 3.73
CA LYS A 95 -5.74 -1.77 4.77
C LYS A 95 -5.67 -1.14 6.16
N ARG A 96 -4.64 -0.31 6.42
CA ARG A 96 -4.55 0.48 7.65
C ARG A 96 -5.75 1.42 7.78
N ALA A 97 -6.07 2.18 6.74
CA ALA A 97 -7.23 3.08 6.74
C ALA A 97 -8.52 2.35 7.13
N ARG A 98 -8.79 1.19 6.52
CA ARG A 98 -9.95 0.38 6.87
C ARG A 98 -9.94 -0.06 8.33
N TYR A 99 -8.79 -0.48 8.84
CA TYR A 99 -8.63 -0.93 10.22
C TYR A 99 -8.82 0.24 11.20
N TYR A 100 -8.28 1.41 10.87
CA TYR A 100 -8.41 2.63 11.66
C TYR A 100 -9.87 3.05 11.85
N HIS A 101 -10.66 3.09 10.77
CA HIS A 101 -12.10 3.33 10.88
C HIS A 101 -12.78 2.34 11.84
N GLY A 102 -12.49 1.04 11.72
CA GLY A 102 -13.08 0.04 12.61
C GLY A 102 -12.72 0.25 14.09
N VAL A 103 -11.48 0.65 14.40
CA VAL A 103 -11.06 0.92 15.78
C VAL A 103 -11.67 2.24 16.29
N MET A 104 -11.79 3.26 15.43
CA MET A 104 -12.49 4.51 15.75
C MET A 104 -13.96 4.26 16.09
N ASP A 105 -14.63 3.36 15.33
CA ASP A 105 -16.03 2.97 15.58
C ASP A 105 -16.18 2.24 16.92
N VAL A 106 -15.26 1.33 17.24
CA VAL A 106 -15.24 0.63 18.55
C VAL A 106 -15.00 1.60 19.72
N ASP A 107 -14.12 2.59 19.54
CA ASP A 107 -13.88 3.66 20.55
C ASP A 107 -15.10 4.59 20.72
N ALA A 108 -15.86 4.80 19.64
CA ALA A 108 -16.99 5.72 19.62
C ALA A 108 -18.30 5.09 20.12
N LEU A 109 -18.53 3.80 19.87
CA LEU A 109 -19.79 3.12 20.18
C LEU A 109 -19.66 2.26 21.43
N HIS A 110 -20.15 2.79 22.55
CA HIS A 110 -20.18 2.03 23.80
C HIS A 110 -21.31 0.98 23.81
N SER A 111 -21.11 -0.07 24.62
CA SER A 111 -22.09 -1.15 24.77
C SER A 111 -23.48 -0.63 25.13
N GLY A 112 -24.50 -1.08 24.41
CA GLY A 112 -25.90 -0.72 24.60
C GLY A 112 -26.37 0.50 23.80
N LEU A 113 -25.48 1.18 23.08
CA LEU A 113 -25.88 2.26 22.17
C LEU A 113 -26.32 1.71 20.81
N ASP A 114 -27.25 2.41 20.15
CA ASP A 114 -27.69 2.10 18.79
C ASP A 114 -26.61 2.51 17.78
N TYR A 115 -26.47 1.74 16.69
CA TYR A 115 -25.51 2.01 15.62
C TYR A 115 -25.71 3.37 14.94
N ASN A 116 -26.92 3.92 14.94
CA ASN A 116 -27.21 5.27 14.47
C ASN A 116 -26.55 6.38 15.31
N SER A 117 -25.98 6.02 16.47
CA SER A 117 -25.19 6.94 17.30
C SER A 117 -23.78 7.19 16.75
N LEU A 118 -23.29 6.31 15.86
CA LEU A 118 -22.00 6.52 15.21
C LEU A 118 -22.01 7.82 14.40
N LYS A 119 -20.95 8.59 14.52
CA LYS A 119 -20.74 9.83 13.78
C LYS A 119 -19.75 9.60 12.65
N ASP A 120 -19.66 10.57 11.75
CA ASP A 120 -18.69 10.49 10.64
C ASP A 120 -17.27 10.33 11.14
N SER A 121 -16.51 9.49 10.47
CA SER A 121 -15.08 9.26 10.70
C SER A 121 -14.26 9.57 9.47
N TYR A 122 -13.15 10.25 9.67
CA TYR A 122 -12.22 10.66 8.61
C TYR A 122 -10.83 10.12 8.93
N VAL A 123 -10.25 9.37 7.98
CA VAL A 123 -8.85 8.95 8.04
C VAL A 123 -8.11 9.63 6.89
N ILE A 124 -7.15 10.47 7.24
CA ILE A 124 -6.48 11.41 6.34
C ILE A 124 -4.99 11.09 6.32
N PHE A 125 -4.46 10.72 5.16
CA PHE A 125 -3.04 10.50 4.97
C PHE A 125 -2.40 11.65 4.19
N LEU A 126 -1.39 12.27 4.77
CA LEU A 126 -0.52 13.25 4.12
C LEU A 126 0.73 12.50 3.64
N CYS A 127 0.78 12.14 2.35
CA CYS A 127 1.82 11.28 1.80
C CYS A 127 2.85 12.10 1.02
N LEU A 128 4.14 11.87 1.28
CA LEU A 128 5.24 12.35 0.45
C LEU A 128 5.48 11.38 -0.73
N GLY A 129 4.44 11.13 -1.53
CA GLY A 129 4.47 10.26 -2.70
C GLY A 129 3.09 9.72 -3.08
N ASP A 130 2.93 9.39 -4.36
CA ASP A 130 1.67 8.86 -4.89
C ASP A 130 1.49 7.39 -4.49
N VAL A 131 0.50 7.14 -3.65
CA VAL A 131 0.15 5.80 -3.13
C VAL A 131 -0.46 4.93 -4.22
N PHE A 132 -1.20 5.54 -5.18
CA PHE A 132 -1.98 4.84 -6.19
C PHE A 132 -1.36 4.84 -7.58
N GLY A 133 -0.41 5.75 -7.85
CA GLY A 133 0.31 5.81 -9.13
C GLY A 133 -0.45 6.49 -10.27
N TYR A 134 -1.56 7.20 -10.00
CA TYR A 134 -2.35 7.90 -11.03
C TYR A 134 -2.01 9.40 -11.16
N GLY A 135 -1.09 9.91 -10.35
CA GLY A 135 -0.65 11.30 -10.41
C GLY A 135 -1.71 12.34 -10.03
N LEU A 136 -2.70 11.94 -9.23
CA LEU A 136 -3.69 12.88 -8.67
C LEU A 136 -3.17 13.46 -7.35
N PRO A 137 -3.45 14.74 -7.06
CA PRO A 137 -3.05 15.38 -5.83
C PRO A 137 -3.85 14.89 -4.61
N VAL A 138 -5.08 14.42 -4.83
CA VAL A 138 -6.00 13.95 -3.78
C VAL A 138 -6.78 12.74 -4.26
N TYR A 139 -6.89 11.75 -3.42
CA TYR A 139 -7.74 10.57 -3.60
C TYR A 139 -8.72 10.47 -2.43
N THR A 140 -9.99 10.72 -2.69
CA THR A 140 -11.06 10.61 -1.69
C THR A 140 -11.88 9.36 -1.95
N PHE A 141 -11.96 8.50 -0.95
CA PHE A 141 -12.70 7.24 -1.02
C PHE A 141 -13.92 7.27 -0.13
N ARG A 142 -15.05 6.92 -0.73
CA ARG A 142 -16.33 6.61 -0.09
C ARG A 142 -16.89 5.33 -0.67
N ARG A 143 -17.75 4.66 0.04
CA ARG A 143 -18.37 3.41 -0.45
C ARG A 143 -19.54 3.72 -1.38
N THR A 144 -19.54 3.04 -2.53
CA THR A 144 -20.62 3.13 -3.54
C THR A 144 -21.13 1.75 -3.88
N ALA A 145 -22.36 1.68 -4.44
CA ALA A 145 -22.88 0.44 -4.99
C ALA A 145 -22.07 0.04 -6.23
N LYS A 146 -21.81 -1.26 -6.37
CA LYS A 146 -21.11 -1.81 -7.55
C LYS A 146 -21.94 -1.65 -8.82
N GLU A 147 -23.25 -1.77 -8.69
CA GLU A 147 -24.23 -1.73 -9.77
C GLU A 147 -24.38 -0.32 -10.35
N ASP A 148 -24.20 0.72 -9.51
CA ASP A 148 -24.23 2.13 -9.89
C ASP A 148 -23.35 2.94 -8.94
N SER A 149 -22.23 3.44 -9.42
CA SER A 149 -21.26 4.20 -8.63
C SER A 149 -21.75 5.58 -8.15
N THR A 150 -22.91 6.05 -8.62
CA THR A 150 -23.54 7.29 -8.15
C THR A 150 -24.30 7.10 -6.83
N ILE A 151 -24.63 5.85 -6.47
CA ILE A 151 -25.29 5.50 -5.22
C ILE A 151 -24.25 5.39 -4.10
N LEU A 152 -24.21 6.40 -3.23
CA LEU A 152 -23.35 6.41 -2.05
C LEU A 152 -23.97 5.59 -0.92
N MET A 153 -23.16 4.81 -0.21
CA MET A 153 -23.62 4.06 0.98
C MET A 153 -23.99 4.97 2.16
N ASN A 154 -23.39 6.16 2.23
CA ASN A 154 -23.61 7.16 3.28
C ASN A 154 -23.43 6.61 4.72
N ASP A 155 -22.42 5.76 4.88
CA ASP A 155 -22.07 5.14 6.17
C ASP A 155 -21.23 6.04 7.09
N GLY A 156 -20.98 7.28 6.69
CA GLY A 156 -20.21 8.28 7.45
C GLY A 156 -18.69 8.08 7.38
N THR A 157 -18.17 7.05 6.68
CA THR A 157 -16.72 6.85 6.56
C THR A 157 -16.14 7.59 5.35
N THR A 158 -15.04 8.32 5.56
CA THR A 158 -14.30 8.99 4.48
C THR A 158 -12.80 8.78 4.66
N THR A 159 -12.14 8.22 3.67
CA THR A 159 -10.68 8.10 3.65
C THR A 159 -10.11 9.03 2.58
N VAL A 160 -9.10 9.83 2.95
CA VAL A 160 -8.46 10.77 2.02
C VAL A 160 -6.95 10.56 2.02
N PHE A 161 -6.38 10.44 0.83
CA PHE A 161 -4.94 10.43 0.65
C PHE A 161 -4.54 11.67 -0.14
N PHE A 162 -3.64 12.45 0.41
CA PHE A 162 -3.01 13.59 -0.27
C PHE A 162 -1.63 13.17 -0.76
N ASP A 163 -1.34 13.45 -2.02
CA ASP A 163 0.01 13.32 -2.57
C ASP A 163 0.69 14.69 -2.56
N ALA A 164 1.55 14.90 -1.57
CA ALA A 164 2.26 16.16 -1.39
C ALA A 164 3.17 16.51 -2.58
N LEU A 165 3.70 15.51 -3.32
CA LEU A 165 4.55 15.75 -4.49
C LEU A 165 3.78 16.33 -5.68
N ASN A 166 2.45 16.14 -5.71
CA ASN A 166 1.57 16.73 -6.71
C ASN A 166 0.93 18.06 -6.24
N TYR A 167 1.60 18.80 -5.36
CA TYR A 167 1.10 20.05 -4.77
C TYR A 167 0.60 21.07 -5.81
N ASP A 168 1.26 21.19 -6.96
CA ASP A 168 0.88 22.17 -8.00
C ASP A 168 -0.51 21.92 -8.57
N LYS A 169 -1.02 20.68 -8.46
CA LYS A 169 -2.36 20.30 -8.92
C LYS A 169 -3.44 20.44 -7.84
N MET A 170 -3.09 20.88 -6.63
CA MET A 170 -4.06 21.07 -5.54
C MET A 170 -5.09 22.15 -5.89
N SER A 171 -6.33 21.98 -5.41
CA SER A 171 -7.49 22.79 -5.81
C SER A 171 -7.41 24.25 -5.40
N SER A 172 -6.73 24.57 -4.29
CA SER A 172 -6.60 25.93 -3.79
C SER A 172 -5.13 26.35 -3.65
N GLU A 173 -4.86 27.65 -3.73
CA GLU A 173 -3.52 28.21 -3.51
C GLU A 173 -3.00 27.89 -2.11
N ARG A 174 -3.89 27.95 -1.11
CA ARG A 174 -3.56 27.66 0.27
C ARG A 174 -3.13 26.20 0.45
N MET A 175 -3.83 25.25 -0.18
CA MET A 175 -3.40 23.84 -0.20
C MET A 175 -2.05 23.67 -0.90
N ARG A 176 -1.86 24.32 -2.05
CA ARG A 176 -0.57 24.29 -2.76
C ARG A 176 0.58 24.77 -1.87
N SER A 177 0.39 25.90 -1.20
CA SER A 177 1.38 26.45 -0.26
C SER A 177 1.70 25.50 0.90
N PHE A 178 0.65 24.94 1.52
CA PHE A 178 0.83 23.98 2.62
C PHE A 178 1.61 22.74 2.18
N PHE A 179 1.24 22.11 1.06
CA PHE A 179 1.92 20.90 0.59
C PHE A 179 3.34 21.18 0.06
N LYS A 180 3.58 22.36 -0.54
CA LYS A 180 4.96 22.82 -0.84
C LYS A 180 5.79 22.94 0.41
N TYR A 181 5.26 23.58 1.46
CA TYR A 181 5.93 23.70 2.75
C TYR A 181 6.19 22.31 3.38
N LEU A 182 5.23 21.40 3.31
CA LEU A 182 5.40 20.03 3.79
C LEU A 182 6.51 19.28 3.05
N CYS A 183 6.74 19.58 1.77
CA CYS A 183 7.85 19.07 0.97
C CYS A 183 9.20 19.78 1.24
N GLY A 184 9.27 20.67 2.20
CA GLY A 184 10.50 21.40 2.55
C GLY A 184 10.81 22.59 1.64
N LEU A 185 9.85 23.05 0.82
CA LEU A 185 10.02 24.22 0.00
C LEU A 185 9.68 25.49 0.78
N ASP A 186 10.46 26.56 0.56
CA ASP A 186 10.23 27.86 1.22
C ASP A 186 9.04 28.58 0.57
N ILE A 187 7.94 28.65 1.30
CA ILE A 187 6.68 29.29 0.89
C ILE A 187 6.18 30.20 2.01
N LYS A 188 5.80 31.41 1.62
CA LYS A 188 5.34 32.45 2.55
C LYS A 188 3.88 32.80 2.28
N ASP A 189 2.96 32.11 2.95
CA ASP A 189 1.60 32.54 3.14
C ASP A 189 1.27 32.58 4.65
N ASN A 190 0.15 33.20 5.02
CA ASN A 190 -0.20 33.40 6.44
C ASN A 190 -0.26 32.09 7.23
N PHE A 191 -0.69 30.96 6.62
CA PHE A 191 -0.81 29.69 7.32
C PHE A 191 0.54 29.00 7.46
N THR A 192 1.33 28.95 6.40
CA THR A 192 2.67 28.35 6.42
C THR A 192 3.65 29.15 7.28
N GLU A 193 3.53 30.48 7.33
CA GLU A 193 4.31 31.34 8.24
C GLU A 193 4.00 31.00 9.71
N LYS A 194 2.71 30.84 10.07
CA LYS A 194 2.32 30.39 11.42
C LYS A 194 2.91 29.03 11.74
N LEU A 195 2.80 28.05 10.81
CA LEU A 195 3.37 26.72 10.99
C LEU A 195 4.89 26.76 11.18
N SER A 196 5.59 27.52 10.34
CA SER A 196 7.04 27.70 10.44
C SER A 196 7.46 28.28 11.80
N ALA A 197 6.77 29.31 12.25
CA ALA A 197 7.03 29.91 13.57
C ALA A 197 6.80 28.93 14.72
N LEU A 198 5.78 28.06 14.62
CA LEU A 198 5.51 27.02 15.62
C LEU A 198 6.57 25.92 15.63
N VAL A 199 7.01 25.47 14.45
CA VAL A 199 8.10 24.50 14.30
C VAL A 199 9.39 25.05 14.92
N GLU A 200 9.77 26.28 14.59
CA GLU A 200 10.98 26.93 15.16
C GLU A 200 10.88 27.08 16.68
N ARG A 201 9.70 27.53 17.18
CA ARG A 201 9.47 27.62 18.62
C ARG A 201 9.61 26.27 19.34
N LEU A 202 9.17 25.19 18.69
CA LEU A 202 9.28 23.85 19.22
C LEU A 202 10.75 23.39 19.23
N LYS A 203 11.51 23.69 18.18
CA LYS A 203 12.94 23.33 18.06
C LYS A 203 13.83 24.01 19.10
N ILE A 204 13.57 25.25 19.50
CA ILE A 204 14.35 25.92 20.54
C ILE A 204 14.04 25.44 21.96
N ASN A 205 12.98 24.61 22.12
CA ASN A 205 12.57 24.09 23.42
C ASN A 205 13.40 22.86 23.82
N ALA A 206 14.32 23.04 24.79
CA ALA A 206 15.20 21.98 25.26
C ALA A 206 14.46 20.75 25.80
N LYS A 207 13.28 20.94 26.43
CA LYS A 207 12.46 19.83 26.91
C LYS A 207 11.93 19.00 25.74
N ARG A 208 11.44 19.65 24.68
CA ARG A 208 10.95 18.96 23.46
C ARG A 208 12.04 18.20 22.74
N ARG A 209 13.24 18.77 22.69
CA ARG A 209 14.42 18.06 22.17
C ARG A 209 14.70 16.79 22.96
N GLN A 210 14.66 16.84 24.29
CA GLN A 210 14.87 15.66 25.14
C GLN A 210 13.77 14.61 24.93
N GLU A 211 12.51 15.03 24.85
CA GLU A 211 11.37 14.13 24.53
C GLU A 211 11.54 13.45 23.17
N TYR A 212 11.98 14.19 22.15
CA TYR A 212 12.28 13.63 20.82
C TYR A 212 13.38 12.58 20.88
N MET A 213 14.49 12.83 21.57
CA MET A 213 15.59 11.87 21.69
C MET A 213 15.13 10.57 22.38
N THR A 214 14.30 10.68 23.42
CA THR A 214 13.72 9.51 24.10
C THR A 214 12.78 8.75 23.17
N TRP A 215 11.87 9.47 22.51
CA TRP A 215 10.94 8.90 21.55
C TRP A 215 11.65 8.22 20.37
N GLU A 216 12.68 8.84 19.80
CA GLU A 216 13.49 8.28 18.73
C GLU A 216 14.18 6.98 19.15
N GLN A 217 14.73 6.96 20.38
CA GLN A 217 15.35 5.76 20.94
C GLN A 217 14.33 4.63 21.12
N GLU A 218 13.17 4.93 21.71
CA GLU A 218 12.08 3.95 21.87
C GLU A 218 11.61 3.39 20.51
N MET A 219 11.50 4.24 19.49
CA MET A 219 11.15 3.81 18.14
C MET A 219 12.19 2.90 17.51
N LYS A 220 13.47 3.21 17.69
CA LYS A 220 14.57 2.36 17.21
C LYS A 220 14.59 0.99 17.92
N GLU A 221 14.42 0.97 19.24
CA GLU A 221 14.35 -0.26 20.03
C GLU A 221 13.14 -1.12 19.64
N GLN A 222 11.97 -0.50 19.45
CA GLN A 222 10.77 -1.19 19.01
C GLN A 222 10.92 -1.75 17.59
N ALA A 223 11.51 -0.98 16.66
CA ALA A 223 11.79 -1.43 15.30
C ALA A 223 12.78 -2.60 15.28
N HIS A 224 13.82 -2.56 16.13
CA HIS A 224 14.80 -3.63 16.27
C HIS A 224 14.15 -4.91 16.81
N PHE A 225 13.39 -4.80 17.90
CA PHE A 225 12.63 -5.93 18.47
C PHE A 225 11.70 -6.59 17.44
N LEU A 226 10.92 -5.78 16.73
CA LEU A 226 10.02 -6.28 15.67
C LEU A 226 10.81 -6.94 14.53
N ALA A 227 11.95 -6.38 14.13
CA ALA A 227 12.79 -6.97 13.10
C ALA A 227 13.35 -8.33 13.53
N GLU A 228 13.83 -8.47 14.77
CA GLU A 228 14.34 -9.73 15.30
C GLU A 228 13.25 -10.80 15.42
N GLU A 229 12.04 -10.43 15.84
CA GLU A 229 10.93 -11.37 16.01
C GLU A 229 10.36 -11.82 14.66
N TRP A 230 10.25 -10.89 13.68
CA TRP A 230 9.59 -11.16 12.41
C TRP A 230 10.53 -11.61 11.29
N ALA A 231 11.81 -11.30 11.34
CA ALA A 231 12.77 -11.70 10.30
C ALA A 231 12.79 -13.22 10.07
N PRO A 232 12.82 -14.09 11.09
CA PRO A 232 12.78 -15.55 10.89
C PRO A 232 11.47 -16.04 10.27
N ILE A 233 10.34 -15.44 10.69
CA ILE A 233 9.00 -15.79 10.19
C ILE A 233 8.87 -15.42 8.72
N MET A 234 9.31 -14.21 8.37
CA MET A 234 9.28 -13.72 6.99
C MET A 234 10.24 -14.48 6.08
N ALA A 235 11.44 -14.81 6.56
CA ALA A 235 12.41 -15.62 5.82
C ALA A 235 11.83 -17.02 5.53
N LYS A 236 11.19 -17.67 6.51
CA LYS A 236 10.54 -18.98 6.33
C LYS A 236 9.37 -18.90 5.34
N LYS A 237 8.58 -17.86 5.41
CA LYS A 237 7.47 -17.64 4.47
C LYS A 237 7.99 -17.43 3.04
N LEU A 238 8.97 -16.56 2.86
CA LEU A 238 9.58 -16.29 1.56
C LEU A 238 10.21 -17.55 0.94
N ALA A 239 10.94 -18.33 1.74
CA ALA A 239 11.52 -19.60 1.30
C ALA A 239 10.45 -20.59 0.84
N LYS A 240 9.30 -20.66 1.55
CA LYS A 240 8.16 -21.49 1.16
C LYS A 240 7.55 -21.02 -0.15
N ASP A 241 7.27 -19.73 -0.28
CA ASP A 241 6.65 -19.15 -1.48
C ASP A 241 7.57 -19.34 -2.73
N MET A 242 8.88 -19.18 -2.55
CA MET A 242 9.87 -19.46 -3.59
C MET A 242 9.91 -20.95 -3.99
N ALA A 243 9.91 -21.85 -3.01
CA ALA A 243 9.90 -23.29 -3.26
C ALA A 243 8.62 -23.73 -4.02
N GLU A 244 7.45 -23.20 -3.63
CA GLU A 244 6.19 -23.46 -4.33
C GLU A 244 6.19 -22.90 -5.77
N GLY A 245 6.77 -21.72 -5.98
CA GLY A 245 6.97 -21.14 -7.32
C GLY A 245 7.84 -22.02 -8.20
N MET A 246 9.03 -22.39 -7.72
CA MET A 246 9.95 -23.26 -8.45
C MET A 246 9.34 -24.63 -8.75
N ALA A 247 8.62 -25.23 -7.80
CA ALA A 247 7.96 -26.52 -8.02
C ALA A 247 6.89 -26.44 -9.11
N LYS A 248 6.14 -25.34 -9.21
CA LYS A 248 5.15 -25.12 -10.28
C LYS A 248 5.81 -24.95 -11.66
N ASP A 249 6.92 -24.24 -11.72
CA ASP A 249 7.64 -24.04 -12.97
C ASP A 249 8.26 -25.36 -13.48
N ILE A 250 8.89 -26.14 -12.60
CA ILE A 250 9.42 -27.47 -12.91
C ILE A 250 8.29 -28.41 -13.38
N ALA A 251 7.17 -28.46 -12.66
CA ALA A 251 6.02 -29.28 -13.05
C ALA A 251 5.45 -28.89 -14.43
N LYS A 252 5.43 -27.60 -14.76
CA LYS A 252 5.00 -27.11 -16.07
C LYS A 252 5.95 -27.51 -17.20
N ASP A 253 7.23 -27.46 -16.95
CA ASP A 253 8.23 -27.85 -17.95
C ASP A 253 8.26 -29.36 -18.16
N MET A 254 8.19 -30.16 -17.09
CA MET A 254 8.04 -31.63 -17.21
C MET A 254 6.76 -32.02 -17.96
N ALA A 255 5.63 -31.32 -17.70
CA ALA A 255 4.38 -31.58 -18.43
C ALA A 255 4.48 -31.26 -19.93
N LYS A 256 5.28 -30.26 -20.31
CA LYS A 256 5.56 -29.98 -21.74
C LYS A 256 6.41 -31.05 -22.39
N GLU A 257 7.45 -31.54 -21.71
CA GLU A 257 8.32 -32.63 -22.21
C GLU A 257 7.50 -33.90 -22.39
N VAL A 258 6.77 -34.35 -21.38
CA VAL A 258 5.91 -35.55 -21.47
C VAL A 258 4.88 -35.42 -22.60
N LYS A 259 4.32 -34.23 -22.82
CA LYS A 259 3.39 -34.02 -23.93
C LYS A 259 4.06 -34.05 -25.28
N ALA A 260 5.29 -33.55 -25.40
CA ALA A 260 6.07 -33.61 -26.64
C ALA A 260 6.47 -35.08 -27.00
N GLU A 261 6.95 -35.83 -26.01
CA GLU A 261 7.27 -37.27 -26.18
C GLU A 261 6.04 -38.08 -26.60
N ALA A 262 4.88 -37.89 -25.95
CA ALA A 262 3.65 -38.58 -26.31
C ALA A 262 3.13 -38.23 -27.72
N LEU A 263 3.36 -36.99 -28.18
CA LEU A 263 3.05 -36.59 -29.55
C LEU A 263 3.98 -37.22 -30.56
N GLU A 264 5.25 -37.34 -30.25
CA GLU A 264 6.26 -38.00 -31.11
C GLU A 264 6.01 -39.50 -31.20
N GLU A 265 5.76 -40.20 -30.08
CA GLU A 265 5.37 -41.61 -30.08
C GLU A 265 4.15 -41.87 -30.95
N LYS A 266 3.12 -41.02 -30.80
CA LYS A 266 1.88 -41.14 -31.61
C LYS A 266 2.15 -40.89 -33.10
N ALA A 267 3.02 -39.94 -33.43
CA ALA A 267 3.43 -39.68 -34.82
C ALA A 267 4.18 -40.86 -35.41
N VAL A 268 5.07 -41.49 -34.65
CA VAL A 268 5.81 -42.73 -35.06
C VAL A 268 4.86 -43.90 -35.26
N GLU A 269 3.91 -44.13 -34.33
CA GLU A 269 2.89 -45.17 -34.48
C GLU A 269 2.02 -44.95 -35.72
N THR A 270 1.61 -43.71 -35.95
CA THR A 270 0.85 -43.33 -37.14
C THR A 270 1.65 -43.56 -38.42
N ALA A 271 2.93 -43.19 -38.42
CA ALA A 271 3.83 -43.44 -39.58
C ALA A 271 3.97 -44.93 -39.90
N LYS A 272 4.15 -45.80 -38.89
CA LYS A 272 4.20 -47.25 -39.05
C LYS A 272 2.89 -47.79 -39.66
N ASN A 273 1.74 -47.31 -39.23
CA ASN A 273 0.45 -47.71 -39.79
C ASN A 273 0.27 -47.25 -41.25
N LEU A 274 0.73 -46.04 -41.59
CA LEU A 274 0.65 -45.50 -42.95
C LEU A 274 1.64 -46.20 -43.94
N LEU A 275 2.79 -46.69 -43.46
CA LEU A 275 3.72 -47.49 -44.24
C LEU A 275 3.07 -48.78 -44.75
N ASN A 276 2.20 -49.41 -43.95
CA ASN A 276 1.44 -50.60 -44.33
C ASN A 276 0.32 -50.34 -45.38
N MET A 277 0.03 -49.06 -45.67
CA MET A 277 -0.99 -48.63 -46.62
C MET A 277 -0.42 -48.24 -48.00
N ASN A 278 0.84 -48.56 -48.31
CA ASN A 278 1.55 -48.26 -49.58
C ASN A 278 1.63 -46.75 -49.93
N LEU A 279 1.70 -45.87 -48.93
CA LEU A 279 1.98 -44.44 -49.12
C LEU A 279 3.48 -44.18 -49.26
N THR A 280 3.86 -43.11 -50.00
CA THR A 280 5.29 -42.78 -50.14
C THR A 280 5.82 -42.13 -48.83
N SER A 281 7.12 -42.28 -48.58
CA SER A 281 7.76 -41.75 -47.37
C SER A 281 7.60 -40.22 -47.24
N GLU A 282 7.55 -39.48 -48.37
CA GLU A 282 7.28 -38.03 -48.37
C GLU A 282 5.85 -37.70 -47.95
N GLN A 283 4.87 -38.52 -48.39
CA GLN A 283 3.46 -38.35 -47.99
C GLN A 283 3.28 -38.62 -46.49
N ILE A 284 3.96 -39.64 -45.97
CA ILE A 284 3.94 -39.99 -44.54
C ILE A 284 4.62 -38.93 -43.70
N ALA A 285 5.76 -38.40 -44.10
CA ALA A 285 6.43 -37.31 -43.42
C ALA A 285 5.55 -36.06 -43.34
N SER A 286 4.88 -35.72 -44.46
CA SER A 286 3.93 -34.58 -44.49
C SER A 286 2.69 -34.81 -43.60
N ALA A 287 2.19 -36.01 -43.50
CA ALA A 287 1.00 -36.36 -42.73
C ALA A 287 1.26 -36.45 -41.22
N THR A 288 2.45 -36.91 -40.82
CA THR A 288 2.80 -37.14 -39.40
C THR A 288 3.62 -36.01 -38.77
N GLY A 289 4.24 -35.15 -39.62
CA GLY A 289 5.16 -34.08 -39.16
C GLY A 289 6.53 -34.62 -38.77
N LEU A 290 6.81 -35.91 -38.96
CA LEU A 290 8.13 -36.49 -38.70
C LEU A 290 9.12 -36.11 -39.82
N PRO A 291 10.43 -35.96 -39.48
CA PRO A 291 11.47 -35.77 -40.47
C PRO A 291 11.50 -36.93 -41.47
N LEU A 292 11.72 -36.65 -42.76
CA LEU A 292 11.76 -37.67 -43.82
C LEU A 292 12.80 -38.78 -43.54
N GLU A 293 13.95 -38.43 -42.97
CA GLU A 293 14.99 -39.36 -42.55
C GLU A 293 14.46 -40.38 -41.53
N GLN A 294 13.72 -39.95 -40.56
CA GLN A 294 13.12 -40.80 -39.53
C GLN A 294 12.05 -41.73 -40.13
N VAL A 295 11.24 -41.25 -41.08
CA VAL A 295 10.28 -42.10 -41.80
C VAL A 295 10.96 -43.18 -42.65
N LEU A 296 12.09 -42.86 -43.32
CA LEU A 296 12.89 -43.81 -44.07
C LEU A 296 13.55 -44.89 -43.19
N GLU A 297 13.94 -44.53 -41.96
CA GLU A 297 14.45 -45.52 -40.99
C GLU A 297 13.33 -46.46 -40.53
N LEU A 298 12.15 -45.90 -40.16
CA LEU A 298 10.98 -46.71 -39.81
C LEU A 298 10.54 -47.64 -40.92
N GLN A 299 10.64 -47.24 -42.20
CA GLN A 299 10.36 -48.08 -43.36
C GLN A 299 11.29 -49.26 -43.43
N LYS A 300 12.59 -49.06 -43.18
CA LYS A 300 13.59 -50.18 -43.16
C LYS A 300 13.31 -51.17 -42.03
N GLU A 301 12.90 -50.64 -40.83
CA GLU A 301 12.53 -51.50 -39.70
C GLU A 301 11.29 -52.34 -39.97
N VAL A 302 10.26 -51.78 -40.57
CA VAL A 302 9.00 -52.48 -40.91
C VAL A 302 9.30 -53.60 -41.99
N MET A 303 10.04 -53.25 -43.04
CA MET A 303 10.43 -54.25 -44.08
C MET A 303 11.31 -55.37 -43.54
N ALA A 304 12.19 -55.08 -42.57
CA ALA A 304 13.02 -56.12 -41.96
C ALA A 304 12.22 -57.03 -41.02
N THR A 305 11.10 -56.61 -40.54
CA THR A 305 10.21 -57.38 -39.64
C THR A 305 9.27 -58.27 -40.43
N GLU A 306 8.84 -57.89 -41.67
CA GLU A 306 8.03 -58.69 -42.59
C GLU A 306 8.81 -59.74 -43.33
N ALA A 307 10.16 -59.66 -43.36
CA ALA A 307 11.03 -60.61 -44.04
C ALA A 307 11.49 -61.82 -43.16
N LYS A 308 11.01 -61.88 -41.92
CA LYS A 308 11.22 -62.97 -40.94
C LYS A 308 9.97 -63.80 -40.75
#